data_fc3f926e9de876b2c106ba757402a33e
#
_entry.id   fc3f926e9de876b2c106ba757402a33e
#
_cell.length_a   1.000
_cell.length_b   1.000
_cell.length_c   1.000
_cell.angle_alpha   90.00
_cell.angle_beta   90.00
_cell.angle_gamma   90.00
#
_symmetry.space_group_name_H-M   'P 1'
#
loop_
_entity.id
_entity.type
_entity.pdbx_description
1 polymer ?
#
loop_
_entity_poly.entity_id
_entity_poly.type
_entity_poly.pdbx_seq_one_letter_code
_entity_poly.pdbx_strand_id
1 'polypeptide(L)'
;TYTVNTKPISRVRLLSYNCESGPFADTAVRQAMNYAINRQDLVDYVLEGVGEPATSLFPPTFYWGNKDIQPYSYNPEKAKSILLSSGWTDSDNDGVLDKNGEKLSLTLVTYPERAELPPMAEIIQDQLKKIGVEVEVKSVDTDTSENLRFSGDFDMYLGGRSLMNAPDPDWIMMADYHSSGTFNRGYGPYKWKNEKMDSLL
;
A
#
# COMPACT_ATOMS: atom_id res chain seq x y z
N THR A 1 -6.25 -37.74 12.08
CA THR A 1 -5.08 -36.94 11.75
C THR A 1 -5.29 -36.39 10.34
N TYR A 2 -5.26 -35.06 10.19
CA TYR A 2 -5.39 -34.39 8.89
C TYR A 2 -4.01 -33.87 8.46
N THR A 3 -3.70 -33.95 7.19
CA THR A 3 -2.52 -33.31 6.60
C THR A 3 -2.99 -32.04 5.87
N VAL A 4 -2.48 -30.90 6.27
CA VAL A 4 -2.74 -29.63 5.59
C VAL A 4 -1.63 -29.41 4.57
N ASN A 5 -2.01 -29.31 3.30
CA ASN A 5 -1.09 -28.96 2.22
C ASN A 5 -1.33 -27.52 1.80
N THR A 6 -0.33 -26.66 1.93
CA THR A 6 -0.36 -25.27 1.47
C THR A 6 0.40 -25.13 0.16
N LYS A 7 -0.13 -24.32 -0.76
CA LYS A 7 0.57 -23.92 -1.98
C LYS A 7 0.45 -22.41 -2.15
N PRO A 8 1.51 -21.72 -2.56
CA PRO A 8 1.44 -20.30 -2.93
C PRO A 8 0.42 -20.09 -4.05
N ILE A 9 -0.36 -19.04 -3.93
CA ILE A 9 -1.25 -18.55 -4.99
C ILE A 9 -0.69 -17.25 -5.53
N SER A 10 -0.88 -17.00 -6.82
CA SER A 10 -0.44 -15.78 -7.50
C SER A 10 -1.36 -14.60 -7.15
N ARG A 11 -1.36 -14.19 -5.89
CA ARG A 11 -2.13 -13.07 -5.38
C ARG A 11 -1.29 -12.27 -4.38
N VAL A 12 -1.25 -10.95 -4.56
CA VAL A 12 -0.60 -10.04 -3.61
C VAL A 12 -1.63 -9.15 -2.93
N ARG A 13 -1.39 -8.80 -1.67
CA ARG A 13 -2.07 -7.72 -0.95
C ARG A 13 -1.25 -6.46 -1.10
N LEU A 14 -1.90 -5.38 -1.48
CA LEU A 14 -1.25 -4.12 -1.79
C LEU A 14 -1.89 -3.01 -0.97
N LEU A 15 -1.04 -2.14 -0.44
CA LEU A 15 -1.42 -0.84 0.05
C LEU A 15 -1.11 0.19 -1.04
N SER A 16 -2.15 0.73 -1.65
CA SER A 16 -2.05 1.72 -2.71
C SER A 16 -2.25 3.12 -2.15
N TYR A 17 -1.59 4.11 -2.72
CA TYR A 17 -1.65 5.50 -2.29
C TYR A 17 -2.28 6.37 -3.37
N ASN A 18 -3.08 7.37 -2.98
CA ASN A 18 -3.49 8.43 -3.86
C ASN A 18 -2.32 9.43 -4.01
N CYS A 19 -1.70 9.46 -5.18
CA CYS A 19 -0.51 10.28 -5.43
C CYS A 19 -0.80 11.67 -6.02
N GLU A 20 -2.08 12.00 -6.26
CA GLU A 20 -2.46 13.26 -6.91
C GLU A 20 -2.31 14.47 -5.98
N SER A 21 -2.70 14.29 -4.72
CA SER A 21 -2.77 15.39 -3.75
C SER A 21 -2.51 14.87 -2.33
N GLY A 22 -2.53 15.78 -1.36
CA GLY A 22 -2.30 15.44 0.03
C GLY A 22 -0.88 14.94 0.33
N PRO A 23 -0.69 14.29 1.47
CA PRO A 23 0.63 13.84 1.92
C PRO A 23 1.33 12.89 0.96
N PHE A 24 0.58 12.05 0.23
CA PHE A 24 1.14 11.05 -0.70
C PHE A 24 1.58 11.61 -2.06
N ALA A 25 1.32 12.88 -2.36
CA ALA A 25 2.00 13.54 -3.48
C ALA A 25 3.53 13.57 -3.27
N ASP A 26 3.98 13.65 -2.00
CA ASP A 26 5.40 13.58 -1.66
C ASP A 26 5.92 12.13 -1.66
N THR A 27 6.95 11.90 -2.46
CA THR A 27 7.62 10.58 -2.52
C THR A 27 8.24 10.18 -1.19
N ALA A 28 8.72 11.14 -0.40
CA ALA A 28 9.31 10.85 0.90
C ALA A 28 8.29 10.26 1.87
N VAL A 29 7.04 10.76 1.86
CA VAL A 29 5.95 10.18 2.67
C VAL A 29 5.68 8.74 2.25
N ARG A 30 5.58 8.46 0.94
CA ARG A 30 5.39 7.08 0.46
C ARG A 30 6.52 6.14 0.85
N GLN A 31 7.77 6.63 0.83
CA GLN A 31 8.94 5.86 1.30
C GLN A 31 8.89 5.62 2.80
N ALA A 32 8.51 6.63 3.60
CA ALA A 32 8.35 6.48 5.04
C ALA A 32 7.34 5.36 5.40
N MET A 33 6.18 5.33 4.73
CA MET A 33 5.19 4.25 4.95
C MET A 33 5.79 2.86 4.68
N ASN A 34 6.62 2.72 3.63
CA ASN A 34 7.26 1.45 3.31
C ASN A 34 8.25 0.98 4.39
N TYR A 35 8.93 1.90 5.10
CA TYR A 35 9.78 1.57 6.23
C TYR A 35 8.98 1.36 7.53
N ALA A 36 7.82 2.00 7.68
CA ALA A 36 7.01 1.95 8.89
C ALA A 36 6.19 0.66 9.03
N ILE A 37 5.87 -0.01 7.93
CA ILE A 37 4.99 -1.18 7.93
C ILE A 37 5.83 -2.47 7.99
N ASN A 38 5.69 -3.21 9.11
CA ASN A 38 6.24 -4.55 9.26
C ASN A 38 5.34 -5.57 8.54
N ARG A 39 5.74 -5.93 7.33
CA ARG A 39 4.98 -6.88 6.51
C ARG A 39 4.96 -8.29 7.09
N GLN A 40 6.00 -8.65 7.88
CA GLN A 40 6.05 -9.96 8.53
C GLN A 40 4.94 -10.11 9.58
N ASP A 41 4.65 -9.05 10.36
CA ASP A 41 3.55 -9.07 11.33
C ASP A 41 2.20 -9.36 10.65
N LEU A 42 1.97 -8.83 9.43
CA LEU A 42 0.76 -9.11 8.67
C LEU A 42 0.64 -10.59 8.28
N VAL A 43 1.75 -11.21 7.94
CA VAL A 43 1.80 -12.65 7.63
C VAL A 43 1.60 -13.48 8.91
N ASP A 44 2.31 -13.16 9.98
CA ASP A 44 2.33 -13.96 11.18
C ASP A 44 0.99 -13.89 11.95
N TYR A 45 0.44 -12.67 12.11
CA TYR A 45 -0.75 -12.46 12.96
C TYR A 45 -2.07 -12.56 12.20
N VAL A 46 -2.10 -12.26 10.90
CA VAL A 46 -3.35 -12.29 10.13
C VAL A 46 -3.46 -13.52 9.25
N LEU A 47 -2.35 -13.93 8.64
CA LEU A 47 -2.32 -15.10 7.74
C LEU A 47 -1.81 -16.37 8.43
N GLU A 48 -1.61 -16.34 9.76
CA GLU A 48 -1.15 -17.50 10.56
C GLU A 48 0.13 -18.14 10.00
N GLY A 49 1.03 -17.31 9.43
CA GLY A 49 2.26 -17.76 8.78
C GLY A 49 2.07 -18.34 7.37
N VAL A 50 0.87 -18.29 6.82
CA VAL A 50 0.59 -18.76 5.45
C VAL A 50 0.81 -17.62 4.45
N GLY A 51 1.91 -17.69 3.70
CA GLY A 51 2.32 -16.65 2.76
C GLY A 51 3.70 -16.09 3.10
N GLU A 52 4.09 -15.04 2.41
CA GLU A 52 5.38 -14.37 2.60
C GLU A 52 5.26 -12.86 2.35
N PRO A 53 6.07 -12.02 3.01
CA PRO A 53 6.14 -10.61 2.73
C PRO A 53 6.53 -10.35 1.28
N ALA A 54 5.70 -9.65 0.52
CA ALA A 54 5.99 -9.32 -0.86
C ALA A 54 7.07 -8.24 -0.95
N THR A 55 8.04 -8.44 -1.84
CA THR A 55 9.11 -7.47 -2.15
C THR A 55 8.80 -6.64 -3.38
N SER A 56 7.91 -7.15 -4.23
CA SER A 56 7.49 -6.51 -5.48
C SER A 56 6.10 -7.01 -5.86
N LEU A 57 5.50 -6.35 -6.85
CA LEU A 57 4.22 -6.78 -7.42
C LEU A 57 4.31 -8.20 -8.01
N PHE A 58 5.41 -8.51 -8.69
CA PHE A 58 5.66 -9.83 -9.27
C PHE A 58 6.66 -10.59 -8.40
N PRO A 59 6.25 -11.68 -7.74
CA PRO A 59 7.15 -12.51 -6.95
C PRO A 59 8.35 -13.01 -7.76
N PRO A 60 9.52 -13.21 -7.15
CA PRO A 60 10.72 -13.73 -7.82
C PRO A 60 10.55 -15.11 -8.48
N THR A 61 9.49 -15.83 -8.12
CA THR A 61 9.12 -17.12 -8.71
C THR A 61 8.56 -17.01 -10.12
N PHE A 62 8.10 -15.83 -10.53
CA PHE A 62 7.68 -15.58 -11.90
C PHE A 62 8.87 -15.40 -12.82
N TYR A 63 8.71 -15.79 -14.09
CA TYR A 63 9.77 -15.64 -15.11
C TYR A 63 10.24 -14.18 -15.25
N TRP A 64 9.31 -13.22 -15.16
CA TRP A 64 9.56 -11.77 -15.21
C TRP A 64 9.75 -11.11 -13.85
N GLY A 65 9.71 -11.91 -12.77
CA GLY A 65 9.95 -11.40 -11.42
C GLY A 65 11.41 -11.00 -11.24
N ASN A 66 11.65 -9.75 -10.85
CA ASN A 66 13.01 -9.28 -10.59
C ASN A 66 13.50 -9.82 -9.22
N LYS A 67 14.57 -10.61 -9.25
CA LYS A 67 15.19 -11.24 -8.07
C LYS A 67 16.13 -10.31 -7.31
N ASP A 68 16.52 -9.20 -7.93
CA ASP A 68 17.52 -8.28 -7.39
C ASP A 68 16.89 -7.11 -6.60
N ILE A 69 15.55 -7.04 -6.54
CA ILE A 69 14.86 -6.01 -5.78
C ILE A 69 15.14 -6.20 -4.29
N GLN A 70 15.74 -5.17 -3.69
CA GLN A 70 15.92 -5.11 -2.25
C GLN A 70 14.65 -4.56 -1.61
N PRO A 71 14.01 -5.29 -0.66
CA PRO A 71 12.84 -4.81 0.03
C PRO A 71 13.18 -3.64 0.95
N TYR A 72 12.20 -2.78 1.18
CA TYR A 72 12.26 -1.86 2.31
C TYR A 72 12.20 -2.68 3.61
N SER A 73 13.28 -2.67 4.37
CA SER A 73 13.31 -3.32 5.68
C SER A 73 12.49 -2.50 6.68
N TYR A 74 11.73 -3.16 7.54
CA TYR A 74 11.02 -2.49 8.63
C TYR A 74 11.98 -1.67 9.49
N ASN A 75 11.76 -0.39 9.57
CA ASN A 75 12.56 0.55 10.35
C ASN A 75 11.74 1.81 10.66
N PRO A 76 10.96 1.81 11.74
CA PRO A 76 10.09 2.93 12.09
C PRO A 76 10.88 4.21 12.44
N GLU A 77 12.08 4.11 12.99
CA GLU A 77 12.94 5.27 13.27
C GLU A 77 13.36 5.97 11.97
N LYS A 78 13.74 5.17 10.96
CA LYS A 78 14.05 5.71 9.63
C LYS A 78 12.81 6.33 8.97
N ALA A 79 11.65 5.69 9.11
CA ALA A 79 10.39 6.24 8.61
C ALA A 79 10.10 7.61 9.22
N LYS A 80 10.18 7.72 10.56
CA LYS A 80 9.98 8.98 11.28
C LYS A 80 11.01 10.03 10.86
N SER A 81 12.28 9.65 10.74
CA SER A 81 13.34 10.57 10.27
C SER A 81 13.08 11.13 8.88
N ILE A 82 12.55 10.32 7.96
CA ILE A 82 12.18 10.78 6.62
C ILE A 82 11.03 11.80 6.69
N LEU A 83 10.00 11.54 7.49
CA LEU A 83 8.89 12.48 7.69
C LEU A 83 9.37 13.80 8.27
N LEU A 84 10.19 13.77 9.33
CA LEU A 84 10.77 14.97 9.93
C LEU A 84 11.61 15.77 8.91
N SER A 85 12.43 15.08 8.11
CA SER A 85 13.26 15.72 7.08
C SER A 85 12.44 16.32 5.95
N SER A 86 11.19 15.85 5.77
CA SER A 86 10.22 16.39 4.81
C SER A 86 9.36 17.53 5.39
N GLY A 87 9.66 17.97 6.60
CA GLY A 87 9.01 19.11 7.26
C GLY A 87 7.75 18.77 8.06
N TRP A 88 7.50 17.48 8.32
CA TRP A 88 6.46 17.05 9.25
C TRP A 88 7.01 17.08 10.68
N THR A 89 6.31 17.72 11.62
CA THR A 89 6.72 17.84 13.03
C THR A 89 5.50 17.70 13.93
N ASP A 90 5.69 17.28 15.16
CA ASP A 90 4.62 17.28 16.17
C ASP A 90 4.72 18.64 16.91
N SER A 91 4.02 19.65 16.38
CA SER A 91 4.17 21.03 16.84
C SER A 91 3.35 21.34 18.09
N ASP A 92 2.26 20.59 18.34
CA ASP A 92 1.38 20.75 19.50
C ASP A 92 1.57 19.66 20.57
N ASN A 93 2.47 18.70 20.33
CA ASN A 93 2.82 17.57 21.21
C ASN A 93 1.63 16.65 21.52
N ASP A 94 0.74 16.44 20.54
CA ASP A 94 -0.37 15.50 20.67
C ASP A 94 -0.04 14.08 20.17
N GLY A 95 1.16 13.89 19.61
CA GLY A 95 1.68 12.63 19.10
C GLY A 95 1.41 12.40 17.62
N VAL A 96 0.72 13.31 16.94
CA VAL A 96 0.48 13.29 15.49
C VAL A 96 1.34 14.33 14.82
N LEU A 97 2.04 13.96 13.76
CA LEU A 97 2.85 14.92 12.99
C LEU A 97 1.94 15.88 12.22
N ASP A 98 2.36 17.12 12.14
CA ASP A 98 1.69 18.17 11.38
C ASP A 98 2.67 18.90 10.45
N LYS A 99 2.14 19.53 9.40
CA LYS A 99 2.90 20.38 8.49
C LYS A 99 2.01 21.51 7.99
N ASN A 100 2.47 22.75 8.15
CA ASN A 100 1.72 23.96 7.79
C ASN A 100 0.33 24.05 8.49
N GLY A 101 0.21 23.52 9.70
CA GLY A 101 -1.04 23.49 10.46
C GLY A 101 -2.02 22.36 10.08
N GLU A 102 -1.63 21.47 9.18
CA GLU A 102 -2.42 20.29 8.82
C GLU A 102 -1.81 19.04 9.41
N LYS A 103 -2.61 18.24 10.14
CA LYS A 103 -2.17 16.97 10.73
C LYS A 103 -1.97 15.89 9.65
N LEU A 104 -1.01 15.02 9.90
CA LEU A 104 -0.80 13.81 9.08
C LEU A 104 -1.83 12.76 9.46
N SER A 105 -3.08 13.04 9.10
CA SER A 105 -4.25 12.20 9.31
C SER A 105 -4.72 11.66 7.98
N LEU A 106 -4.81 10.33 7.84
CA LEU A 106 -4.99 9.62 6.58
C LEU A 106 -6.20 8.68 6.67
N THR A 107 -6.93 8.58 5.57
CA THR A 107 -8.01 7.60 5.43
C THR A 107 -7.49 6.33 4.73
N LEU A 108 -7.65 5.17 5.39
CA LEU A 108 -7.37 3.86 4.82
C LEU A 108 -8.68 3.14 4.51
N VAL A 109 -9.00 2.98 3.24
CA VAL A 109 -10.18 2.27 2.76
C VAL A 109 -9.86 0.80 2.53
N THR A 110 -10.75 -0.09 2.99
CA THR A 110 -10.70 -1.53 2.76
C THR A 110 -12.10 -2.13 2.76
N TYR A 111 -12.24 -3.45 2.62
CA TYR A 111 -13.53 -4.13 2.55
C TYR A 111 -13.50 -5.51 3.25
N PRO A 112 -14.61 -5.92 3.92
CA PRO A 112 -14.66 -7.12 4.77
C PRO A 112 -14.86 -8.43 4.01
N GLU A 113 -15.24 -8.40 2.72
CA GLU A 113 -15.45 -9.62 1.90
C GLU A 113 -14.16 -10.43 1.68
N ARG A 114 -13.05 -9.87 2.10
CA ARG A 114 -11.76 -10.55 2.28
C ARG A 114 -11.41 -10.48 3.76
N ALA A 115 -11.66 -11.56 4.48
CA ALA A 115 -11.58 -11.60 5.94
C ALA A 115 -10.22 -11.14 6.53
N GLU A 116 -9.14 -11.27 5.74
CA GLU A 116 -7.81 -10.84 6.14
C GLU A 116 -7.57 -9.33 6.04
N LEU A 117 -8.35 -8.58 5.23
CA LEU A 117 -8.05 -7.17 4.99
C LEU A 117 -8.34 -6.25 6.19
N PRO A 118 -9.50 -6.35 6.88
CA PRO A 118 -9.76 -5.49 8.04
C PRO A 118 -8.70 -5.64 9.14
N PRO A 119 -8.33 -6.86 9.61
CA PRO A 119 -7.28 -6.97 10.63
C PRO A 119 -5.90 -6.52 10.13
N MET A 120 -5.58 -6.68 8.84
CA MET A 120 -4.37 -6.07 8.28
C MET A 120 -4.40 -4.55 8.37
N ALA A 121 -5.54 -3.91 8.09
CA ALA A 121 -5.69 -2.47 8.18
C ALA A 121 -5.51 -1.95 9.62
N GLU A 122 -6.02 -2.68 10.63
CA GLU A 122 -5.84 -2.34 12.04
C GLU A 122 -4.37 -2.43 12.48
N ILE A 123 -3.64 -3.46 12.04
CA ILE A 123 -2.20 -3.58 12.31
C ILE A 123 -1.43 -2.44 11.64
N ILE A 124 -1.74 -2.10 10.41
CA ILE A 124 -1.13 -0.97 9.69
C ILE A 124 -1.40 0.35 10.43
N GLN A 125 -2.63 0.58 10.87
CA GLN A 125 -3.01 1.75 11.67
C GLN A 125 -2.14 1.86 12.94
N ASP A 126 -2.00 0.75 13.69
CA ASP A 126 -1.19 0.73 14.93
C ASP A 126 0.29 0.98 14.65
N GLN A 127 0.82 0.43 13.56
CA GLN A 127 2.22 0.63 13.19
C GLN A 127 2.49 2.08 12.74
N LEU A 128 1.60 2.69 11.99
CA LEU A 128 1.73 4.07 11.52
C LEU A 128 1.57 5.07 12.67
N LYS A 129 0.72 4.79 13.64
CA LYS A 129 0.60 5.59 14.87
C LYS A 129 1.92 5.73 15.60
N LYS A 130 2.78 4.70 15.63
CA LYS A 130 4.10 4.72 16.30
C LYS A 130 5.06 5.76 15.71
N ILE A 131 4.84 6.16 14.48
CA ILE A 131 5.67 7.18 13.80
C ILE A 131 4.98 8.55 13.71
N GLY A 132 3.84 8.72 14.40
CA GLY A 132 3.11 10.00 14.43
C GLY A 132 2.15 10.19 13.25
N VAL A 133 1.67 9.12 12.64
CA VAL A 133 0.66 9.16 11.57
C VAL A 133 -0.67 8.66 12.12
N GLU A 134 -1.69 9.49 12.07
CA GLU A 134 -3.05 9.11 12.39
C GLU A 134 -3.71 8.44 11.18
N VAL A 135 -4.43 7.33 11.39
CA VAL A 135 -5.13 6.62 10.32
C VAL A 135 -6.56 6.33 10.73
N GLU A 136 -7.52 6.77 9.92
CA GLU A 136 -8.91 6.34 10.02
C GLU A 136 -9.13 5.13 9.10
N VAL A 137 -9.47 3.98 9.66
CA VAL A 137 -9.81 2.78 8.87
C VAL A 137 -11.28 2.80 8.48
N LYS A 138 -11.57 2.85 7.18
CA LYS A 138 -12.92 2.73 6.61
C LYS A 138 -13.08 1.36 5.96
N SER A 139 -13.63 0.41 6.71
CA SER A 139 -14.04 -0.89 6.18
C SER A 139 -15.49 -0.80 5.69
N VAL A 140 -15.67 -0.77 4.38
CA VAL A 140 -16.96 -0.63 3.70
C VAL A 140 -17.15 -1.81 2.74
N ASP A 141 -18.38 -2.03 2.25
CA ASP A 141 -18.62 -3.09 1.26
C ASP A 141 -17.81 -2.89 -0.03
N THR A 142 -17.62 -3.98 -0.80
CA THR A 142 -16.79 -3.97 -2.00
C THR A 142 -17.19 -2.88 -3.00
N ASP A 143 -18.49 -2.70 -3.25
CA ASP A 143 -18.96 -1.73 -4.25
C ASP A 143 -18.68 -0.29 -3.79
N THR A 144 -18.91 0.00 -2.52
CA THR A 144 -18.57 1.31 -1.92
C THR A 144 -17.05 1.52 -1.95
N SER A 145 -16.25 0.50 -1.59
CA SER A 145 -14.80 0.62 -1.59
C SER A 145 -14.23 0.89 -2.98
N GLU A 146 -14.76 0.22 -4.02
CA GLU A 146 -14.39 0.46 -5.41
C GLU A 146 -14.81 1.86 -5.87
N ASN A 147 -16.00 2.34 -5.49
CA ASN A 147 -16.43 3.70 -5.81
C ASN A 147 -15.51 4.75 -5.19
N LEU A 148 -15.14 4.61 -3.91
CA LEU A 148 -14.17 5.49 -3.23
C LEU A 148 -12.81 5.44 -3.92
N ARG A 149 -12.37 4.24 -4.31
CA ARG A 149 -11.11 4.05 -5.04
C ARG A 149 -11.13 4.75 -6.40
N PHE A 150 -12.19 4.63 -7.18
CA PHE A 150 -12.28 5.24 -8.51
C PHE A 150 -12.52 6.76 -8.46
N SER A 151 -13.23 7.27 -7.45
CA SER A 151 -13.39 8.72 -7.25
C SER A 151 -12.12 9.39 -6.74
N GLY A 152 -11.20 8.63 -6.12
CA GLY A 152 -10.01 9.16 -5.47
C GLY A 152 -10.29 9.69 -4.05
N ASP A 153 -11.43 9.33 -3.45
CA ASP A 153 -11.81 9.75 -2.10
C ASP A 153 -11.22 8.79 -1.04
N PHE A 154 -9.90 8.75 -1.00
CA PHE A 154 -9.11 7.98 -0.06
C PHE A 154 -7.65 8.47 -0.11
N ASP A 155 -6.89 8.23 0.96
CA ASP A 155 -5.45 8.41 0.97
C ASP A 155 -4.74 7.09 0.71
N MET A 156 -5.19 6.04 1.38
CA MET A 156 -4.68 4.67 1.26
C MET A 156 -5.81 3.70 0.94
N TYR A 157 -5.53 2.72 0.09
CA TYR A 157 -6.45 1.63 -0.23
C TYR A 157 -5.75 0.29 -0.03
N LEU A 158 -6.28 -0.52 0.89
CA LEU A 158 -5.79 -1.87 1.14
C LEU A 158 -6.67 -2.87 0.40
N GLY A 159 -6.09 -3.53 -0.58
CA GLY A 159 -6.79 -4.51 -1.41
C GLY A 159 -5.86 -5.59 -1.94
N GLY A 160 -6.26 -6.23 -3.02
CA GLY A 160 -5.47 -7.29 -3.61
C GLY A 160 -5.46 -7.29 -5.14
N ARG A 161 -4.37 -7.79 -5.69
CA ARG A 161 -4.24 -8.08 -7.12
C ARG A 161 -4.06 -9.58 -7.34
N SER A 162 -4.87 -10.14 -8.22
CA SER A 162 -4.65 -11.48 -8.75
C SER A 162 -3.71 -11.38 -9.94
N LEU A 163 -2.60 -12.11 -9.87
CA LEU A 163 -1.61 -12.16 -10.96
C LEU A 163 -1.89 -13.35 -11.91
N MET A 164 -2.94 -14.14 -11.63
CA MET A 164 -3.25 -15.37 -12.39
C MET A 164 -4.07 -15.15 -13.65
N ASN A 165 -4.68 -13.98 -13.82
CA ASN A 165 -5.62 -13.75 -14.93
C ASN A 165 -4.90 -13.48 -16.26
N ALA A 166 -3.60 -13.24 -16.23
CA ALA A 166 -2.77 -13.15 -17.43
C ALA A 166 -1.35 -13.64 -17.09
N PRO A 167 -0.80 -14.56 -17.88
CA PRO A 167 0.60 -14.95 -17.78
C PRO A 167 1.55 -13.82 -18.19
N ASP A 168 1.02 -12.72 -18.73
CA ASP A 168 1.72 -11.57 -19.22
C ASP A 168 1.64 -10.40 -18.22
N PRO A 169 2.76 -9.80 -17.80
CA PRO A 169 2.78 -8.64 -16.91
C PRO A 169 2.17 -7.40 -17.55
N ASP A 170 2.12 -7.29 -18.87
CA ASP A 170 1.67 -6.14 -19.63
C ASP A 170 0.29 -5.65 -19.17
N TRP A 171 -0.65 -6.57 -18.99
CA TRP A 171 -2.00 -6.19 -18.56
C TRP A 171 -2.02 -5.39 -17.24
N ILE A 172 -1.23 -5.83 -16.24
CA ILE A 172 -1.17 -5.13 -14.94
C ILE A 172 -0.33 -3.86 -15.08
N MET A 173 0.80 -3.95 -15.77
CA MET A 173 1.71 -2.83 -15.94
C MET A 173 1.03 -1.68 -16.68
N MET A 174 0.34 -1.96 -17.78
CA MET A 174 -0.45 -0.98 -18.52
C MET A 174 -1.61 -0.42 -17.70
N ALA A 175 -2.36 -1.27 -16.99
CA ALA A 175 -3.53 -0.83 -16.24
C ALA A 175 -3.16 0.04 -15.02
N ASP A 176 -2.10 -0.32 -14.29
CA ASP A 176 -1.79 0.26 -12.99
C ASP A 176 -0.68 1.33 -13.05
N TYR A 177 0.25 1.24 -14.02
CA TYR A 177 1.45 2.08 -14.04
C TYR A 177 1.58 3.00 -15.25
N HIS A 178 0.98 2.68 -16.40
CA HIS A 178 0.97 3.61 -17.53
C HIS A 178 0.02 4.77 -17.24
N SER A 179 0.41 6.01 -17.54
CA SER A 179 -0.40 7.21 -17.22
C SER A 179 -1.76 7.25 -17.92
N SER A 180 -1.95 6.47 -19.01
CA SER A 180 -3.24 6.25 -19.66
C SER A 180 -3.98 5.00 -19.20
N GLY A 181 -3.40 4.26 -18.24
CA GLY A 181 -3.95 2.99 -17.76
C GLY A 181 -5.28 3.14 -17.03
N THR A 182 -6.07 2.08 -17.01
CA THR A 182 -7.43 2.09 -16.47
C THR A 182 -7.48 2.50 -14.98
N PHE A 183 -6.47 2.10 -14.21
CA PHE A 183 -6.38 2.41 -12.79
C PHE A 183 -5.44 3.58 -12.46
N ASN A 184 -4.78 4.19 -13.46
CA ASN A 184 -3.84 5.28 -13.23
C ASN A 184 -4.22 6.60 -13.91
N ARG A 185 -5.04 6.58 -14.96
CA ARG A 185 -5.51 7.85 -15.55
C ARG A 185 -6.62 8.49 -14.71
N GLY A 186 -6.99 9.72 -14.99
CA GLY A 186 -7.92 10.61 -14.28
C GLY A 186 -9.21 10.03 -13.68
N TYR A 187 -9.47 8.76 -13.88
CA TYR A 187 -10.50 7.94 -13.25
C TYR A 187 -9.93 6.88 -12.30
N GLY A 188 -8.60 6.75 -12.20
CA GLY A 188 -7.96 5.73 -11.36
C GLY A 188 -7.35 6.34 -10.11
N PRO A 189 -7.22 5.54 -9.05
CA PRO A 189 -6.87 6.02 -7.73
C PRO A 189 -5.42 6.44 -7.57
N TYR A 190 -4.53 5.97 -8.43
CA TYR A 190 -3.11 6.21 -8.19
C TYR A 190 -2.65 7.56 -8.69
N LYS A 191 -3.23 8.05 -9.77
CA LYS A 191 -2.94 9.34 -10.44
C LYS A 191 -1.44 9.66 -10.50
N TRP A 192 -0.65 8.61 -10.65
CA TRP A 192 0.79 8.65 -10.74
C TRP A 192 1.21 8.75 -12.20
N LYS A 193 2.15 9.63 -12.50
CA LYS A 193 2.68 9.80 -13.85
C LYS A 193 4.20 9.76 -13.85
N ASN A 194 4.75 9.00 -14.78
CA ASN A 194 6.19 8.95 -15.02
C ASN A 194 6.46 8.70 -16.50
N GLU A 195 6.98 9.72 -17.20
CA GLU A 195 7.22 9.66 -18.64
C GLU A 195 8.21 8.55 -19.05
N LYS A 196 9.18 8.25 -18.19
CA LYS A 196 10.09 7.14 -18.44
C LYS A 196 9.38 5.79 -18.35
N MET A 197 8.47 5.63 -17.39
CA MET A 197 7.65 4.41 -17.29
C MET A 197 6.73 4.27 -18.50
N ASP A 198 6.04 5.35 -18.86
CA ASP A 198 5.16 5.37 -20.04
C ASP A 198 5.88 5.00 -21.34
N SER A 199 7.18 5.30 -21.44
CA SER A 199 7.99 4.96 -22.61
C SER A 199 8.53 3.53 -22.61
N LEU A 200 8.46 2.83 -21.47
CA LEU A 200 8.89 1.44 -21.31
C LEU A 200 7.75 0.44 -21.49
N LEU A 201 6.52 0.90 -21.35
CA LEU A 201 5.28 0.15 -21.52
C LEU A 201 4.63 0.44 -22.88
#